data_13d074704162e21923310947efbdafea
#
_entry.id   13d074704162e21923310947efbdafea
#
_cell.length_a   1.000
_cell.length_b   1.000
_cell.length_c   1.000
_cell.angle_alpha   90.00
_cell.angle_beta   90.00
_cell.angle_gamma   90.00
#
_symmetry.space_group_name_H-M   'P 1'
#
loop_
_entity.id
_entity.type
_entity.pdbx_description
1 polymer ?
#
loop_
_entity_poly.entity_id
_entity_poly.type
_entity_poly.pdbx_seq_one_letter_code
_entity_poly.pdbx_strand_id
1 'polypeptide(L)'
;MTKLYSILAEVYHEMYQHVFDYDVEFRFYDTILKNANCHKILEIGCGSGMLARRFLENGYDYLGLDLYNEMLDIARREVKSDRFVKGDMRNITFDSQFDAVLITGRSIAYVAENLGIISTLKGVCNSLIDKGLLVFGVFDAKQIFDNFGDFEQNIEHGNKKIRRISHLERNLATGWTWDWTAKYIIQQESKVFECEDITTLRAFTRDEIELFLNLSGFNILESIDDVKAFTIVARKK
;
A
#
# COMPACT_ATOMS: atom_id res chain seq x y z
N MET A 1 8.23 -0.43 -13.98
CA MET A 1 7.47 0.61 -13.25
C MET A 1 6.02 0.51 -13.69
N THR A 2 5.12 0.50 -12.74
CA THR A 2 3.69 0.38 -12.95
C THR A 2 3.12 1.65 -13.54
N LYS A 3 2.41 1.55 -14.67
CA LYS A 3 1.79 2.71 -15.33
C LYS A 3 0.63 3.28 -14.52
N LEU A 4 -0.01 2.44 -13.69
CA LEU A 4 -1.12 2.83 -12.83
C LEU A 4 -0.76 3.99 -11.89
N TYR A 5 0.47 4.00 -11.34
CA TYR A 5 0.93 5.02 -10.39
C TYR A 5 1.76 6.13 -11.07
N SER A 6 1.94 6.08 -12.40
CA SER A 6 2.61 7.10 -13.18
C SER A 6 1.66 7.71 -14.21
N ILE A 7 1.63 7.22 -15.43
CA ILE A 7 0.79 7.75 -16.53
C ILE A 7 -0.70 7.80 -16.16
N LEU A 8 -1.18 6.84 -15.37
CA LEU A 8 -2.58 6.72 -14.93
C LEU A 8 -2.81 7.21 -13.50
N ALA A 9 -1.89 7.98 -12.91
CA ALA A 9 -1.99 8.41 -11.50
C ALA A 9 -3.28 9.18 -11.19
N GLU A 10 -3.73 10.08 -12.08
CA GLU A 10 -5.02 10.78 -11.93
C GLU A 10 -6.21 9.81 -12.04
N VAL A 11 -6.15 8.86 -12.95
CA VAL A 11 -7.17 7.81 -13.10
C VAL A 11 -7.23 6.94 -11.84
N TYR A 12 -6.07 6.56 -11.29
CA TYR A 12 -5.99 5.87 -10.01
C TYR A 12 -6.68 6.67 -8.90
N HIS A 13 -6.30 7.94 -8.76
CA HIS A 13 -6.86 8.82 -7.73
C HIS A 13 -8.39 8.93 -7.83
N GLU A 14 -8.93 9.14 -9.04
CA GLU A 14 -10.38 9.20 -9.28
C GLU A 14 -11.07 7.87 -8.97
N MET A 15 -10.53 6.75 -9.44
CA MET A 15 -11.10 5.41 -9.22
C MET A 15 -11.16 5.04 -7.75
N TYR A 16 -10.05 5.22 -7.04
CA TYR A 16 -9.91 4.66 -5.70
C TYR A 16 -10.68 5.44 -4.63
N GLN A 17 -11.05 6.71 -4.88
CA GLN A 17 -12.01 7.44 -4.04
C GLN A 17 -13.40 6.79 -4.00
N HIS A 18 -13.75 5.98 -5.02
CA HIS A 18 -15.03 5.26 -5.07
C HIS A 18 -14.92 3.81 -4.59
N VAL A 19 -13.72 3.26 -4.56
CA VAL A 19 -13.47 1.86 -4.22
C VAL A 19 -13.20 1.69 -2.72
N PHE A 20 -12.55 2.68 -2.09
CA PHE A 20 -12.17 2.63 -0.68
C PHE A 20 -12.90 3.67 0.15
N ASP A 21 -13.39 3.24 1.31
CA ASP A 21 -13.82 4.14 2.38
C ASP A 21 -12.61 4.52 3.25
N TYR A 22 -11.94 5.61 2.87
CA TYR A 22 -10.78 6.10 3.60
C TYR A 22 -11.07 6.56 5.03
N ASP A 23 -12.33 6.84 5.38
CA ASP A 23 -12.72 7.18 6.76
C ASP A 23 -12.76 5.92 7.63
N VAL A 24 -13.23 4.81 7.09
CA VAL A 24 -13.18 3.51 7.77
C VAL A 24 -11.72 3.07 7.94
N GLU A 25 -10.92 3.17 6.89
CA GLU A 25 -9.52 2.78 6.92
C GLU A 25 -8.72 3.64 7.90
N PHE A 26 -8.94 4.96 7.91
CA PHE A 26 -8.32 5.87 8.89
C PHE A 26 -8.68 5.47 10.32
N ARG A 27 -9.97 5.26 10.64
CA ARG A 27 -10.40 4.87 11.99
C ARG A 27 -9.75 3.56 12.46
N PHE A 28 -9.55 2.64 11.55
CA PHE A 28 -8.84 1.40 11.84
C PHE A 28 -7.41 1.66 12.31
N TYR A 29 -6.61 2.40 11.54
CA TYR A 29 -5.24 2.76 11.93
C TYR A 29 -5.19 3.67 13.16
N ASP A 30 -6.06 4.67 13.24
CA ASP A 30 -6.14 5.62 14.37
C ASP A 30 -6.36 4.90 15.71
N THR A 31 -7.24 3.88 15.71
CA THR A 31 -7.48 3.06 16.90
C THR A 31 -6.21 2.34 17.36
N ILE A 32 -5.48 1.71 16.43
CA ILE A 32 -4.23 0.98 16.75
C ILE A 32 -3.17 1.96 17.26
N LEU A 33 -2.99 3.09 16.58
CA LEU A 33 -1.99 4.10 16.92
C LEU A 33 -2.26 4.74 18.29
N LYS A 34 -3.50 5.09 18.59
CA LYS A 34 -3.91 5.67 19.89
C LYS A 34 -3.70 4.68 21.03
N ASN A 35 -4.06 3.42 20.84
CA ASN A 35 -3.86 2.37 21.85
C ASN A 35 -2.37 2.14 22.16
N ALA A 36 -1.49 2.41 21.19
CA ALA A 36 -0.04 2.31 21.35
C ALA A 36 0.66 3.64 21.71
N ASN A 37 -0.09 4.74 21.86
CA ASN A 37 0.42 6.10 22.09
C ASN A 37 1.40 6.56 21.00
N CYS A 38 1.17 6.17 19.75
CA CYS A 38 1.97 6.59 18.60
C CYS A 38 1.46 7.91 18.05
N HIS A 39 2.35 8.88 17.86
CA HIS A 39 2.01 10.20 17.34
C HIS A 39 2.79 10.56 16.08
N LYS A 40 4.06 10.24 16.02
CA LYS A 40 4.91 10.49 14.86
C LYS A 40 4.95 9.26 13.97
N ILE A 41 4.39 9.38 12.75
CA ILE A 41 4.15 8.24 11.86
C ILE A 41 4.77 8.44 10.48
N LEU A 42 5.26 7.33 9.92
CA LEU A 42 5.64 7.22 8.52
C LEU A 42 4.62 6.33 7.79
N GLU A 43 4.01 6.83 6.74
CA GLU A 43 3.21 6.02 5.81
C GLU A 43 4.02 5.69 4.58
N ILE A 44 4.20 4.41 4.27
CA ILE A 44 4.88 3.90 3.09
C ILE A 44 3.85 3.45 2.05
N GLY A 45 4.02 3.92 0.81
CA GLY A 45 3.02 3.78 -0.25
C GLY A 45 1.84 4.72 -0.03
N CYS A 46 2.11 5.98 0.38
CA CYS A 46 1.08 6.97 0.71
C CYS A 46 0.22 7.39 -0.49
N GLY A 47 0.65 7.05 -1.70
CA GLY A 47 -0.10 7.29 -2.92
C GLY A 47 -0.52 8.75 -3.09
N SER A 48 -1.78 8.98 -3.42
CA SER A 48 -2.37 10.31 -3.62
C SER A 48 -2.74 11.05 -2.32
N GLY A 49 -2.31 10.55 -1.14
CA GLY A 49 -2.43 11.24 0.14
C GLY A 49 -3.83 11.21 0.78
N MET A 50 -4.67 10.25 0.41
CA MET A 50 -6.05 10.19 0.93
C MET A 50 -6.12 9.89 2.43
N LEU A 51 -5.24 9.01 2.95
CA LEU A 51 -5.08 8.79 4.39
C LEU A 51 -4.28 9.92 5.04
N ALA A 52 -3.26 10.45 4.36
CA ALA A 52 -2.42 11.54 4.84
C ALA A 52 -3.22 12.75 5.33
N ARG A 53 -4.24 13.16 4.56
CA ARG A 53 -5.14 14.25 4.94
C ARG A 53 -5.74 14.00 6.32
N ARG A 54 -6.28 12.80 6.56
CA ARG A 54 -6.94 12.42 7.80
C ARG A 54 -5.99 12.38 8.98
N PHE A 55 -4.79 11.83 8.78
CA PHE A 55 -3.77 11.83 9.83
C PHE A 55 -3.37 13.25 10.23
N LEU A 56 -3.11 14.12 9.26
CA LEU A 56 -2.74 15.52 9.52
C LEU A 56 -3.85 16.31 10.21
N GLU A 57 -5.11 16.15 9.76
CA GLU A 57 -6.28 16.80 10.37
C GLU A 57 -6.54 16.33 11.81
N ASN A 58 -6.12 15.11 12.17
CA ASN A 58 -6.22 14.55 13.52
C ASN A 58 -4.95 14.76 14.36
N GLY A 59 -4.02 15.58 13.89
CA GLY A 59 -2.88 16.07 14.67
C GLY A 59 -1.66 15.14 14.69
N TYR A 60 -1.57 14.13 13.87
CA TYR A 60 -0.37 13.28 13.76
C TYR A 60 0.82 14.06 13.15
N ASP A 61 2.03 13.85 13.66
CA ASP A 61 3.27 14.25 12.98
C ASP A 61 3.56 13.22 11.88
N TYR A 62 3.02 13.51 10.70
CA TYR A 62 2.94 12.59 9.58
C TYR A 62 4.02 12.86 8.54
N LEU A 63 4.60 11.78 8.00
CA LEU A 63 5.40 11.79 6.78
C LEU A 63 4.92 10.67 5.84
N GLY A 64 4.64 11.01 4.57
CA GLY A 64 4.29 10.06 3.53
C GLY A 64 5.47 9.77 2.60
N LEU A 65 5.71 8.50 2.29
CA LEU A 65 6.71 8.05 1.33
C LEU A 65 6.04 7.29 0.20
N ASP A 66 6.36 7.65 -1.05
CA ASP A 66 5.91 6.91 -2.23
C ASP A 66 7.03 6.84 -3.28
N LEU A 67 6.96 5.80 -4.12
CA LEU A 67 7.93 5.58 -5.20
C LEU A 67 7.74 6.53 -6.38
N TYR A 68 6.49 6.99 -6.62
CA TYR A 68 6.09 7.71 -7.82
C TYR A 68 5.86 9.19 -7.54
N ASN A 69 6.58 10.06 -8.29
CA ASN A 69 6.42 11.51 -8.18
C ASN A 69 5.00 11.94 -8.52
N GLU A 70 4.40 11.30 -9.52
CA GLU A 70 3.05 11.61 -10.02
C GLU A 70 2.01 11.45 -8.90
N MET A 71 2.15 10.40 -8.09
CA MET A 71 1.30 10.19 -6.91
C MET A 71 1.55 11.27 -5.84
N LEU A 72 2.82 11.59 -5.58
CA LEU A 72 3.19 12.62 -4.61
C LEU A 72 2.74 14.03 -5.04
N ASP A 73 2.73 14.33 -6.33
CA ASP A 73 2.24 15.60 -6.85
C ASP A 73 0.72 15.75 -6.63
N ILE A 74 -0.03 14.65 -6.82
CA ILE A 74 -1.45 14.60 -6.46
C ILE A 74 -1.60 14.79 -4.94
N ALA A 75 -0.83 14.06 -4.13
CA ALA A 75 -0.89 14.15 -2.67
C ALA A 75 -0.64 15.58 -2.17
N ARG A 76 0.40 16.26 -2.69
CA ARG A 76 0.68 17.66 -2.34
C ARG A 76 -0.45 18.60 -2.73
N ARG A 77 -1.04 18.42 -3.91
CA ARG A 77 -2.17 19.22 -4.40
C ARG A 77 -3.42 19.03 -3.53
N GLU A 78 -3.75 17.77 -3.21
CA GLU A 78 -4.96 17.41 -2.47
C GLU A 78 -4.88 17.74 -0.97
N VAL A 79 -3.72 17.53 -0.36
CA VAL A 79 -3.51 17.71 1.08
C VAL A 79 -3.01 19.11 1.42
N LYS A 80 -2.42 19.80 0.45
CA LYS A 80 -1.78 21.13 0.62
C LYS A 80 -0.69 21.11 1.70
N SER A 81 0.15 20.09 1.63
CA SER A 81 1.24 19.85 2.60
C SER A 81 2.50 19.39 1.89
N ASP A 82 3.67 19.73 2.47
CA ASP A 82 4.99 19.28 2.01
C ASP A 82 5.47 18.01 2.73
N ARG A 83 4.60 17.34 3.46
CA ARG A 83 4.90 16.13 4.23
C ARG A 83 4.96 14.87 3.37
N PHE A 84 5.52 14.98 2.16
CA PHE A 84 5.63 13.90 1.20
C PHE A 84 7.03 13.83 0.61
N VAL A 85 7.63 12.63 0.66
CA VAL A 85 8.98 12.37 0.15
C VAL A 85 8.97 11.21 -0.84
N LYS A 86 9.79 11.34 -1.88
CA LYS A 86 10.03 10.24 -2.82
C LYS A 86 10.98 9.23 -2.18
N GLY A 87 10.62 7.95 -2.26
CA GLY A 87 11.50 6.88 -1.79
C GLY A 87 11.01 5.50 -2.20
N ASP A 88 11.94 4.57 -2.20
CA ASP A 88 11.67 3.15 -2.40
C ASP A 88 11.66 2.46 -1.03
N MET A 89 10.59 1.73 -0.71
CA MET A 89 10.48 1.02 0.57
C MET A 89 11.61 0.00 0.80
N ARG A 90 12.24 -0.47 -0.27
CA ARG A 90 13.39 -1.39 -0.20
C ARG A 90 14.70 -0.70 0.21
N ASN A 91 14.71 0.64 0.25
CA ASN A 91 15.89 1.44 0.56
C ASN A 91 15.56 2.62 1.48
N ILE A 92 14.97 2.34 2.64
CA ILE A 92 14.60 3.33 3.65
C ILE A 92 15.86 3.70 4.46
N THR A 93 16.11 5.00 4.63
CA THR A 93 17.32 5.53 5.28
C THR A 93 17.03 6.35 6.53
N PHE A 94 15.82 6.34 7.04
CA PHE A 94 15.49 6.97 8.33
C PHE A 94 16.07 6.16 9.49
N ASP A 95 16.43 6.85 10.57
CA ASP A 95 17.01 6.23 11.75
C ASP A 95 16.29 6.70 13.03
N SER A 96 15.61 5.77 13.71
CA SER A 96 14.98 5.93 15.02
C SER A 96 14.14 7.20 15.18
N GLN A 97 13.26 7.47 14.19
CA GLN A 97 12.53 8.75 14.13
C GLN A 97 11.02 8.61 14.36
N PHE A 98 10.43 7.42 14.12
CA PHE A 98 8.98 7.25 14.11
C PHE A 98 8.50 6.36 15.23
N ASP A 99 7.36 6.72 15.84
CA ASP A 99 6.65 5.88 16.82
C ASP A 99 6.00 4.69 16.10
N ALA A 100 5.49 4.93 14.89
CA ALA A 100 4.91 3.89 14.05
C ALA A 100 5.23 4.07 12.57
N VAL A 101 5.31 2.93 11.87
CA VAL A 101 5.34 2.85 10.40
C VAL A 101 4.12 2.08 9.92
N LEU A 102 3.43 2.66 8.95
CA LEU A 102 2.30 2.04 8.26
C LEU A 102 2.72 1.70 6.82
N ILE A 103 2.43 0.48 6.34
CA ILE A 103 2.50 0.17 4.90
C ILE A 103 1.08 -0.07 4.44
N THR A 104 0.49 0.96 3.82
CA THR A 104 -0.93 0.99 3.48
C THR A 104 -1.22 0.46 2.09
N GLY A 105 -2.51 0.24 1.78
CA GLY A 105 -2.96 -0.19 0.45
C GLY A 105 -2.36 -1.51 -0.04
N ARG A 106 -1.85 -2.35 0.86
CA ARG A 106 -1.12 -3.59 0.52
C ARG A 106 0.10 -3.36 -0.38
N SER A 107 0.72 -2.16 -0.29
CA SER A 107 1.85 -1.74 -1.15
C SER A 107 3.04 -2.69 -1.08
N ILE A 108 3.22 -3.42 0.02
CA ILE A 108 4.28 -4.43 0.16
C ILE A 108 4.15 -5.56 -0.87
N ALA A 109 2.96 -5.81 -1.42
CA ALA A 109 2.73 -6.83 -2.44
C ALA A 109 3.51 -6.56 -3.75
N TYR A 110 3.91 -5.32 -4.00
CA TYR A 110 4.76 -4.96 -5.15
C TYR A 110 6.23 -5.34 -4.96
N VAL A 111 6.61 -5.79 -3.78
CA VAL A 111 7.96 -6.31 -3.48
C VAL A 111 7.92 -7.84 -3.61
N ALA A 112 8.14 -8.36 -4.81
CA ALA A 112 8.01 -9.79 -5.07
C ALA A 112 9.16 -10.62 -4.45
N GLU A 113 10.39 -10.07 -4.41
CA GLU A 113 11.60 -10.78 -4.02
C GLU A 113 11.80 -10.86 -2.50
N ASN A 114 12.23 -12.03 -1.99
CA ASN A 114 12.50 -12.24 -0.56
C ASN A 114 13.48 -11.24 0.03
N LEU A 115 14.58 -10.96 -0.70
CA LEU A 115 15.58 -9.97 -0.26
C LEU A 115 15.00 -8.56 -0.21
N GLY A 116 14.09 -8.23 -1.14
CA GLY A 116 13.38 -6.95 -1.13
C GLY A 116 12.47 -6.80 0.10
N ILE A 117 11.74 -7.85 0.47
CA ILE A 117 10.91 -7.88 1.70
C ILE A 117 11.80 -7.70 2.93
N ILE A 118 12.89 -8.47 3.04
CA ILE A 118 13.82 -8.35 4.18
C ILE A 118 14.43 -6.95 4.26
N SER A 119 14.85 -6.37 3.12
CA SER A 119 15.39 -5.01 3.08
C SER A 119 14.36 -3.97 3.51
N THR A 120 13.12 -4.09 3.04
CA THR A 120 12.00 -3.23 3.44
C THR A 120 11.79 -3.30 4.95
N LEU A 121 11.60 -4.50 5.50
CA LEU A 121 11.32 -4.68 6.93
C LEU A 121 12.49 -4.24 7.82
N LYS A 122 13.75 -4.47 7.40
CA LYS A 122 14.92 -3.96 8.12
C LYS A 122 15.01 -2.43 8.08
N GLY A 123 14.76 -1.81 6.93
CA GLY A 123 14.68 -0.35 6.81
C GLY A 123 13.59 0.25 7.70
N VAL A 124 12.42 -0.39 7.73
CA VAL A 124 11.33 -0.03 8.66
C VAL A 124 11.77 -0.18 10.12
N CYS A 125 12.41 -1.30 10.48
CA CYS A 125 12.90 -1.53 11.84
C CYS A 125 13.90 -0.44 12.27
N ASN A 126 14.82 -0.06 11.39
CA ASN A 126 15.78 1.01 11.67
C ASN A 126 15.11 2.38 11.81
N SER A 127 14.06 2.66 11.06
CA SER A 127 13.34 3.95 11.10
C SER A 127 12.49 4.13 12.37
N LEU A 128 12.11 3.04 13.03
CA LEU A 128 11.32 3.06 14.26
C LEU A 128 12.20 3.32 15.49
N ILE A 129 11.63 4.06 16.45
CA ILE A 129 12.18 4.15 17.82
C ILE A 129 12.12 2.76 18.48
N ASP A 130 12.78 2.61 19.65
CA ASP A 130 12.69 1.39 20.44
C ASP A 130 11.24 1.07 20.80
N LYS A 131 10.84 -0.18 20.61
CA LYS A 131 9.45 -0.66 20.78
C LYS A 131 8.42 0.01 19.85
N GLY A 132 8.87 0.71 18.81
CA GLY A 132 8.01 1.30 17.79
C GLY A 132 7.16 0.26 17.07
N LEU A 133 6.07 0.70 16.46
CA LEU A 133 5.04 -0.13 15.89
C LEU A 133 5.14 -0.20 14.37
N LEU A 134 4.96 -1.38 13.80
CA LEU A 134 4.73 -1.59 12.37
C LEU A 134 3.33 -2.14 12.17
N VAL A 135 2.54 -1.49 11.28
CA VAL A 135 1.23 -1.99 10.87
C VAL A 135 1.17 -2.08 9.35
N PHE A 136 0.85 -3.24 8.82
CA PHE A 136 0.75 -3.42 7.37
C PHE A 136 -0.20 -4.54 6.97
N GLY A 137 -0.92 -4.32 5.86
CA GLY A 137 -1.77 -5.31 5.24
C GLY A 137 -1.05 -6.08 4.13
N VAL A 138 -1.34 -7.37 4.01
CA VAL A 138 -0.86 -8.24 2.94
C VAL A 138 -2.01 -9.02 2.31
N PHE A 139 -1.86 -9.43 1.05
CA PHE A 139 -2.77 -10.40 0.45
C PHE A 139 -2.55 -11.78 1.07
N ASP A 140 -3.64 -12.44 1.46
CA ASP A 140 -3.62 -13.82 1.97
C ASP A 140 -3.48 -14.79 0.80
N ALA A 141 -2.36 -15.54 0.76
CA ALA A 141 -2.05 -16.44 -0.33
C ALA A 141 -3.14 -17.51 -0.54
N LYS A 142 -3.67 -18.09 0.53
CA LYS A 142 -4.71 -19.09 0.44
C LYS A 142 -5.98 -18.51 -0.17
N GLN A 143 -6.46 -17.39 0.37
CA GLN A 143 -7.70 -16.78 -0.10
C GLN A 143 -7.60 -16.25 -1.54
N ILE A 144 -6.43 -15.71 -1.93
CA ILE A 144 -6.19 -15.24 -3.30
C ILE A 144 -6.20 -16.41 -4.27
N PHE A 145 -5.45 -17.50 -3.98
CA PHE A 145 -5.26 -18.59 -4.93
C PHE A 145 -6.40 -19.61 -4.92
N ASP A 146 -7.24 -19.68 -3.88
CA ASP A 146 -8.48 -20.45 -3.86
C ASP A 146 -9.54 -19.88 -4.83
N ASN A 147 -9.55 -18.54 -5.01
CA ASN A 147 -10.48 -17.81 -5.86
C ASN A 147 -9.76 -17.02 -6.96
N PHE A 148 -8.70 -17.60 -7.53
CA PHE A 148 -7.86 -16.96 -8.52
C PHE A 148 -8.54 -16.93 -9.88
N GLY A 149 -8.63 -15.74 -10.48
CA GLY A 149 -9.24 -15.58 -11.82
C GLY A 149 -9.40 -14.13 -12.23
N ASP A 150 -9.72 -13.94 -13.48
CA ASP A 150 -9.92 -12.66 -14.12
C ASP A 150 -11.13 -11.92 -13.54
N PHE A 151 -11.09 -10.59 -13.58
CA PHE A 151 -12.20 -9.77 -13.14
C PHE A 151 -12.27 -8.45 -13.92
N GLU A 152 -13.46 -7.87 -13.89
CA GLU A 152 -13.71 -6.58 -14.53
C GLU A 152 -14.29 -5.61 -13.50
N GLN A 153 -13.93 -4.33 -13.63
CA GLN A 153 -14.44 -3.26 -12.80
C GLN A 153 -14.82 -2.07 -13.68
N ASN A 154 -16.03 -1.56 -13.47
CA ASN A 154 -16.55 -0.39 -14.15
C ASN A 154 -16.82 0.70 -13.11
N ILE A 155 -16.29 1.90 -13.35
CA ILE A 155 -16.42 3.07 -12.48
C ILE A 155 -16.86 4.26 -13.31
N GLU A 156 -17.84 5.01 -12.82
CA GLU A 156 -18.25 6.29 -13.39
C GLU A 156 -17.89 7.41 -12.43
N HIS A 157 -17.15 8.39 -12.90
CA HIS A 157 -16.75 9.57 -12.13
C HIS A 157 -16.93 10.84 -12.97
N GLY A 158 -17.89 11.68 -12.59
CA GLY A 158 -18.24 12.87 -13.36
C GLY A 158 -18.65 12.51 -14.79
N ASN A 159 -17.91 13.03 -15.78
CA ASN A 159 -18.10 12.74 -17.21
C ASN A 159 -17.17 11.63 -17.75
N LYS A 160 -16.46 10.93 -16.85
CA LYS A 160 -15.56 9.84 -17.21
C LYS A 160 -16.19 8.48 -16.89
N LYS A 161 -15.99 7.53 -17.81
CA LYS A 161 -16.26 6.11 -17.60
C LYS A 161 -14.94 5.37 -17.68
N ILE A 162 -14.61 4.63 -16.63
CA ILE A 162 -13.37 3.88 -16.52
C ILE A 162 -13.72 2.42 -16.42
N ARG A 163 -13.27 1.63 -17.39
CA ARG A 163 -13.38 0.17 -17.40
C ARG A 163 -12.00 -0.43 -17.24
N ARG A 164 -11.81 -1.25 -16.20
CA ARG A 164 -10.60 -2.02 -15.99
C ARG A 164 -10.90 -3.50 -16.19
N ILE A 165 -10.21 -4.10 -17.14
CA ILE A 165 -10.25 -5.55 -17.42
C ILE A 165 -8.94 -6.11 -16.89
N SER A 166 -9.02 -7.04 -15.95
CA SER A 166 -7.88 -7.62 -15.24
C SER A 166 -7.73 -9.09 -15.60
N HIS A 167 -6.58 -9.44 -16.12
CA HIS A 167 -6.17 -10.83 -16.38
C HIS A 167 -5.07 -11.20 -15.37
N LEU A 168 -5.23 -12.33 -14.69
CA LEU A 168 -4.33 -12.82 -13.66
C LEU A 168 -3.69 -14.15 -14.10
N GLU A 169 -2.36 -14.19 -14.10
CA GLU A 169 -1.60 -15.40 -14.41
C GLU A 169 -0.71 -15.79 -13.22
N ARG A 170 -0.76 -17.08 -12.82
CA ARG A 170 0.10 -17.58 -11.74
C ARG A 170 1.54 -17.61 -12.20
N ASN A 171 2.40 -16.93 -11.49
CA ASN A 171 3.83 -16.91 -11.79
C ASN A 171 4.61 -17.86 -10.84
N LEU A 172 4.40 -17.75 -9.54
CA LEU A 172 5.03 -18.58 -8.48
C LEU A 172 6.57 -18.62 -8.54
N ALA A 173 7.21 -17.66 -9.22
CA ALA A 173 8.67 -17.63 -9.35
C ALA A 173 9.36 -17.35 -8.00
N THR A 174 8.72 -16.55 -7.15
CA THR A 174 9.22 -16.20 -5.82
C THR A 174 8.08 -16.23 -4.81
N GLY A 175 7.80 -17.40 -4.23
CA GLY A 175 6.67 -17.57 -3.32
C GLY A 175 5.32 -17.50 -4.05
N TRP A 176 4.33 -16.87 -3.43
CA TRP A 176 2.95 -16.78 -3.94
C TRP A 176 2.76 -15.56 -4.83
N THR A 177 3.45 -15.54 -5.99
CA THR A 177 3.38 -14.43 -6.94
C THR A 177 2.43 -14.72 -8.10
N TRP A 178 1.89 -13.64 -8.68
CA TRP A 178 1.14 -13.67 -9.93
C TRP A 178 1.44 -12.42 -10.76
N ASP A 179 1.31 -12.57 -12.06
CA ASP A 179 1.35 -11.43 -12.98
C ASP A 179 -0.07 -10.93 -13.19
N TRP A 180 -0.24 -9.62 -13.05
CA TRP A 180 -1.50 -8.92 -13.25
C TRP A 180 -1.37 -8.01 -14.46
N THR A 181 -2.07 -8.35 -15.54
CA THR A 181 -2.25 -7.51 -16.71
C THR A 181 -3.59 -6.79 -16.60
N ALA A 182 -3.56 -5.46 -16.53
CA ALA A 182 -4.75 -4.62 -16.41
C ALA A 182 -4.89 -3.72 -17.63
N LYS A 183 -5.97 -3.92 -18.41
CA LYS A 183 -6.33 -3.01 -19.51
C LYS A 183 -7.32 -1.97 -18.99
N TYR A 184 -6.94 -0.71 -19.07
CA TYR A 184 -7.76 0.45 -18.73
C TYR A 184 -8.34 1.06 -19.99
N ILE A 185 -9.66 1.21 -20.05
CA ILE A 185 -10.40 1.90 -21.12
C ILE A 185 -11.08 3.08 -20.46
N ILE A 186 -10.63 4.29 -20.79
CA ILE A 186 -11.10 5.54 -20.20
C ILE A 186 -11.83 6.32 -21.27
N GLN A 187 -13.13 6.48 -21.09
CA GLN A 187 -13.97 7.28 -21.97
C GLN A 187 -14.30 8.61 -21.30
N GLN A 188 -13.97 9.70 -21.95
CA GLN A 188 -14.36 11.04 -21.53
C GLN A 188 -14.95 11.80 -22.74
N GLU A 189 -16.23 12.14 -22.66
CA GLU A 189 -16.98 12.70 -23.79
C GLU A 189 -16.88 11.80 -25.04
N SER A 190 -16.36 12.31 -26.16
CA SER A 190 -16.16 11.55 -27.40
C SER A 190 -14.77 10.92 -27.52
N LYS A 191 -13.90 11.11 -26.52
CA LYS A 191 -12.52 10.59 -26.54
C LYS A 191 -12.44 9.29 -25.76
N VAL A 192 -11.71 8.33 -26.33
CA VAL A 192 -11.37 7.06 -25.66
C VAL A 192 -9.85 6.96 -25.57
N PHE A 193 -9.35 6.68 -24.40
CA PHE A 193 -7.96 6.38 -24.13
C PHE A 193 -7.83 4.95 -23.61
N GLU A 194 -6.90 4.20 -24.16
CA GLU A 194 -6.60 2.84 -23.69
C GLU A 194 -5.15 2.76 -23.21
N CYS A 195 -4.95 2.05 -22.11
CA CYS A 195 -3.62 1.79 -21.56
C CYS A 195 -3.60 0.40 -20.96
N GLU A 196 -2.50 -0.31 -21.15
CA GLU A 196 -2.25 -1.59 -20.51
C GLU A 196 -1.10 -1.47 -19.54
N ASP A 197 -1.27 -2.02 -18.35
CA ASP A 197 -0.27 -2.09 -17.28
C ASP A 197 -0.04 -3.54 -16.88
N ILE A 198 1.22 -3.91 -16.69
CA ILE A 198 1.61 -5.25 -16.27
C ILE A 198 2.47 -5.12 -15.02
N THR A 199 2.12 -5.88 -14.00
CA THR A 199 2.88 -5.90 -12.74
C THR A 199 2.83 -7.28 -12.10
N THR A 200 3.91 -7.64 -11.40
CA THR A 200 3.92 -8.83 -10.56
C THR A 200 3.55 -8.44 -9.13
N LEU A 201 2.60 -9.15 -8.56
CA LEU A 201 2.19 -9.00 -7.17
C LEU A 201 2.49 -10.27 -6.38
N ARG A 202 2.64 -10.11 -5.06
CA ARG A 202 2.86 -11.22 -4.13
C ARG A 202 1.81 -11.24 -3.03
N ALA A 203 1.27 -12.42 -2.79
CA ALA A 203 0.55 -12.75 -1.57
C ALA A 203 1.48 -13.48 -0.59
N PHE A 204 1.06 -13.62 0.65
CA PHE A 204 1.87 -14.20 1.70
C PHE A 204 1.05 -15.21 2.51
N THR A 205 1.72 -16.25 3.00
CA THR A 205 1.20 -17.04 4.10
C THR A 205 1.56 -16.37 5.43
N ARG A 206 0.87 -16.75 6.51
CA ARG A 206 1.18 -16.23 7.85
C ARG A 206 2.57 -16.65 8.30
N ASP A 207 2.96 -17.88 8.00
CA ASP A 207 4.27 -18.42 8.36
C ASP A 207 5.41 -17.66 7.64
N GLU A 208 5.22 -17.29 6.36
CA GLU A 208 6.19 -16.45 5.65
C GLU A 208 6.34 -15.07 6.30
N ILE A 209 5.22 -14.42 6.64
CA ILE A 209 5.26 -13.11 7.30
C ILE A 209 5.92 -13.21 8.68
N GLU A 210 5.59 -14.24 9.47
CA GLU A 210 6.24 -14.47 10.75
C GLU A 210 7.75 -14.65 10.60
N LEU A 211 8.19 -15.45 9.63
CA LEU A 211 9.60 -15.65 9.35
C LEU A 211 10.30 -14.32 8.97
N PHE A 212 9.74 -13.55 8.03
CA PHE A 212 10.32 -12.30 7.59
C PHE A 212 10.41 -11.27 8.72
N LEU A 213 9.39 -11.17 9.56
CA LEU A 213 9.37 -10.27 10.72
C LEU A 213 10.41 -10.67 11.77
N ASN A 214 10.51 -11.96 12.07
CA ASN A 214 11.52 -12.49 13.00
C ASN A 214 12.95 -12.20 12.54
N LEU A 215 13.24 -12.39 11.23
CA LEU A 215 14.52 -12.08 10.61
C LEU A 215 14.84 -10.58 10.56
N SER A 216 13.81 -9.73 10.66
CA SER A 216 13.94 -8.28 10.55
C SER A 216 13.80 -7.54 11.87
N GLY A 217 13.75 -8.24 13.01
CA GLY A 217 13.78 -7.62 14.34
C GLY A 217 12.41 -7.24 14.89
N PHE A 218 11.34 -7.92 14.48
CA PHE A 218 9.99 -7.69 14.97
C PHE A 218 9.41 -8.86 15.75
N ASN A 219 8.50 -8.55 16.68
CA ASN A 219 7.57 -9.50 17.31
C ASN A 219 6.15 -9.16 16.85
N ILE A 220 5.39 -10.17 16.41
CA ILE A 220 3.97 -10.00 16.07
C ILE A 220 3.18 -9.82 17.37
N LEU A 221 2.33 -8.81 17.43
CA LEU A 221 1.38 -8.55 18.50
C LEU A 221 -0.01 -9.09 18.12
N GLU A 222 -0.42 -8.86 16.88
CA GLU A 222 -1.76 -9.20 16.41
C GLU A 222 -1.75 -9.49 14.90
N SER A 223 -2.65 -10.36 14.46
CA SER A 223 -2.96 -10.62 13.06
C SER A 223 -4.48 -10.55 12.88
N ILE A 224 -4.94 -9.57 12.10
CA ILE A 224 -6.35 -9.23 11.92
C ILE A 224 -6.79 -9.69 10.54
N ASP A 225 -7.82 -10.52 10.47
CA ASP A 225 -8.37 -11.04 9.21
C ASP A 225 -9.15 -9.99 8.45
N ASP A 226 -9.03 -10.02 7.12
CA ASP A 226 -9.80 -9.23 6.18
C ASP A 226 -10.14 -10.08 4.94
N VAL A 227 -10.96 -9.57 4.05
CA VAL A 227 -11.33 -10.24 2.80
C VAL A 227 -10.10 -10.31 1.87
N LYS A 228 -9.68 -11.53 1.52
CA LYS A 228 -8.50 -11.83 0.68
C LYS A 228 -7.18 -11.25 1.21
N ALA A 229 -7.12 -10.90 2.50
CA ALA A 229 -6.00 -10.23 3.12
C ALA A 229 -5.94 -10.51 4.62
N PHE A 230 -4.85 -10.07 5.24
CA PHE A 230 -4.76 -9.89 6.69
C PHE A 230 -3.82 -8.73 7.01
N THR A 231 -4.08 -8.09 8.14
CA THR A 231 -3.23 -6.99 8.65
C THR A 231 -2.42 -7.49 9.83
N ILE A 232 -1.14 -7.17 9.83
CA ILE A 232 -0.22 -7.45 10.92
C ILE A 232 0.05 -6.19 11.73
N VAL A 233 -0.02 -6.33 13.03
CA VAL A 233 0.49 -5.38 14.01
C VAL A 233 1.72 -6.01 14.65
N ALA A 234 2.88 -5.40 14.48
CA ALA A 234 4.15 -5.92 14.98
C ALA A 234 4.93 -4.82 15.74
N ARG A 235 5.77 -5.22 16.67
CA ARG A 235 6.59 -4.32 17.49
C ARG A 235 8.06 -4.61 17.27
N LYS A 236 8.87 -3.54 17.12
CA LYS A 236 10.33 -3.63 17.15
C LYS A 236 10.80 -4.25 18.47
N LYS A 237 11.74 -5.20 18.36
CA LYS A 237 12.35 -5.93 19.50
C LYS A 237 13.17 -5.02 20.39
#